data_d8ac27fb0b976c46f210c02c461e1618
#
_entry.id   d8ac27fb0b976c46f210c02c461e1618
#
_cell.length_a   1.000
_cell.length_b   1.000
_cell.length_c   1.000
_cell.angle_alpha   90.00
_cell.angle_beta   90.00
_cell.angle_gamma   90.00
#
_symmetry.space_group_name_H-M   'P 1'
#
loop_
_entity.id
_entity.type
_entity.pdbx_description
1 polymer ?
#
loop_
_entity_poly.entity_id
_entity_poly.type
_entity_poly.pdbx_seq_one_letter_code
_entity_poly.pdbx_strand_id
1 'polypeptide(L)'
;MEIFNKLINSLKKIIESEKSTRYIEVLFVMLLISFMAFVYAGASAKDVPLDDIEEELIKKTDIEKMEKCTARQLKQFMGIEQSMVDEYIYYKSKEALGVEELLIVKVKNRGKLTSVQTAVENRVASQIDLFDSYGPKQVKLLKDSIVMKKGSYIFYCTNAYKDKYEEVFKDAI
;
A
#
# COMPACT_ATOMS: atom_id res chain seq x y z
N MET A 1 -21.55 -43.11 -11.32
CA MET A 1 -22.68 -42.21 -11.63
C MET A 1 -23.79 -42.27 -10.55
N GLU A 2 -24.10 -43.42 -10.01
CA GLU A 2 -25.16 -43.61 -8.97
C GLU A 2 -24.84 -42.91 -7.62
N ILE A 3 -23.61 -42.97 -7.16
CA ILE A 3 -23.16 -42.33 -5.91
C ILE A 3 -23.30 -40.80 -6.00
N PHE A 4 -22.93 -40.22 -7.13
CA PHE A 4 -23.02 -38.79 -7.38
C PHE A 4 -24.48 -38.31 -7.40
N ASN A 5 -25.39 -39.05 -8.04
CA ASN A 5 -26.81 -38.74 -8.05
C ASN A 5 -27.45 -38.88 -6.65
N LYS A 6 -27.02 -39.87 -5.86
CA LYS A 6 -27.45 -40.04 -4.47
C LYS A 6 -27.00 -38.88 -3.57
N LEU A 7 -25.77 -38.36 -3.78
CA LEU A 7 -25.25 -37.22 -3.09
C LEU A 7 -26.02 -35.94 -3.42
N ILE A 8 -26.30 -35.69 -4.70
CA ILE A 8 -27.08 -34.54 -5.17
C ILE A 8 -28.49 -34.57 -4.61
N ASN A 9 -29.16 -35.73 -4.57
CA ASN A 9 -30.51 -35.87 -4.05
C ASN A 9 -30.53 -35.67 -2.52
N SER A 10 -29.49 -36.11 -1.79
CA SER A 10 -29.35 -35.85 -0.36
C SER A 10 -29.14 -34.37 -0.07
N LEU A 11 -28.32 -33.69 -0.87
CA LEU A 11 -28.10 -32.22 -0.76
C LEU A 11 -29.39 -31.44 -1.07
N LYS A 12 -30.14 -31.81 -2.10
CA LYS A 12 -31.44 -31.20 -2.42
C LYS A 12 -32.43 -31.34 -1.25
N LYS A 13 -32.54 -32.53 -0.65
CA LYS A 13 -33.43 -32.76 0.50
C LYS A 13 -33.05 -31.96 1.75
N ILE A 14 -31.75 -31.70 1.92
CA ILE A 14 -31.24 -30.83 3.00
C ILE A 14 -31.63 -29.38 2.74
N ILE A 15 -31.51 -28.90 1.51
CA ILE A 15 -31.79 -27.50 1.10
C ILE A 15 -33.30 -27.22 1.13
N GLU A 16 -34.17 -28.21 0.81
CA GLU A 16 -35.63 -28.04 0.78
C GLU A 16 -36.31 -28.04 2.16
N SER A 17 -35.57 -28.32 3.26
CA SER A 17 -36.14 -28.22 4.61
C SER A 17 -36.13 -26.76 5.06
N GLU A 18 -37.29 -26.19 5.49
CA GLU A 18 -37.40 -24.81 5.99
C GLU A 18 -36.41 -24.49 7.11
N LYS A 19 -36.14 -25.45 7.99
CA LYS A 19 -35.15 -25.29 9.07
C LYS A 19 -33.71 -25.19 8.50
N SER A 20 -33.41 -26.01 7.47
CA SER A 20 -32.11 -26.03 6.83
C SER A 20 -31.84 -24.74 6.06
N THR A 21 -32.87 -24.20 5.39
CA THR A 21 -32.78 -22.92 4.68
C THR A 21 -32.38 -21.78 5.61
N ARG A 22 -33.00 -21.71 6.81
CA ARG A 22 -32.62 -20.71 7.82
C ARG A 22 -31.19 -20.87 8.32
N TYR A 23 -30.71 -22.09 8.52
CA TYR A 23 -29.32 -22.34 8.91
C TYR A 23 -28.32 -21.92 7.80
N ILE A 24 -28.67 -22.16 6.54
CA ILE A 24 -27.87 -21.75 5.37
C ILE A 24 -27.81 -20.21 5.28
N GLU A 25 -28.94 -19.54 5.46
CA GLU A 25 -29.02 -18.08 5.50
C GLU A 25 -28.14 -17.48 6.61
N VAL A 26 -28.24 -18.00 7.82
CA VAL A 26 -27.41 -17.57 8.97
C VAL A 26 -25.92 -17.81 8.71
N LEU A 27 -25.57 -18.99 8.18
CA LEU A 27 -24.20 -19.32 7.79
C LEU A 27 -23.65 -18.35 6.74
N PHE A 28 -24.47 -18.02 5.74
CA PHE A 28 -24.08 -17.07 4.69
C PHE A 28 -23.86 -15.66 5.25
N VAL A 29 -24.74 -15.20 6.13
CA VAL A 29 -24.59 -13.91 6.81
C VAL A 29 -23.32 -13.87 7.67
N MET A 30 -23.04 -14.95 8.42
CA MET A 30 -21.82 -15.05 9.23
C MET A 30 -20.55 -15.04 8.34
N LEU A 31 -20.57 -15.73 7.21
CA LEU A 31 -19.49 -15.70 6.22
C LEU A 31 -19.29 -14.30 5.64
N LEU A 32 -20.38 -13.61 5.32
CA LEU A 32 -20.34 -12.23 4.81
C LEU A 32 -19.74 -11.27 5.86
N ILE A 33 -20.17 -11.36 7.10
CA ILE A 33 -19.63 -10.55 8.20
C ILE A 33 -18.13 -10.84 8.41
N SER A 34 -17.75 -12.12 8.42
CA SER A 34 -16.36 -12.53 8.53
C SER A 34 -15.50 -12.01 7.38
N PHE A 35 -16.02 -12.09 6.16
CA PHE A 35 -15.36 -11.54 4.96
C PHE A 35 -15.21 -10.01 5.04
N MET A 36 -16.28 -9.30 5.45
CA MET A 36 -16.24 -7.85 5.65
C MET A 36 -15.22 -7.46 6.73
N ALA A 37 -15.19 -8.19 7.86
CA ALA A 37 -14.22 -7.97 8.92
C ALA A 37 -12.78 -8.22 8.45
N PHE A 38 -12.54 -9.26 7.65
CA PHE A 38 -11.24 -9.56 7.04
C PHE A 38 -10.79 -8.45 6.09
N VAL A 39 -11.67 -7.98 5.21
CA VAL A 39 -11.37 -6.88 4.28
C VAL A 39 -11.09 -5.59 5.05
N TYR A 40 -11.89 -5.29 6.08
CA TYR A 40 -11.69 -4.11 6.93
C TYR A 40 -10.35 -4.16 7.69
N ALA A 41 -10.00 -5.31 8.26
CA ALA A 41 -8.73 -5.51 8.97
C ALA A 41 -7.52 -5.34 8.02
N GLY A 42 -7.62 -5.87 6.79
CA GLY A 42 -6.57 -5.70 5.77
C GLY A 42 -6.39 -4.26 5.28
N ALA A 43 -7.48 -3.48 5.28
CA ALA A 43 -7.45 -2.07 4.84
C ALA A 43 -7.13 -1.09 5.98
N SER A 44 -7.17 -1.52 7.23
CA SER A 44 -6.86 -0.67 8.39
C SER A 44 -5.36 -0.65 8.66
N ALA A 45 -4.89 0.47 9.21
CA ALA A 45 -3.54 0.63 9.74
C ALA A 45 -3.65 1.20 11.15
N LYS A 46 -2.72 0.85 12.03
CA LYS A 46 -2.60 1.53 13.31
C LYS A 46 -2.20 2.99 13.06
N ASP A 47 -2.69 3.88 13.91
CA ASP A 47 -2.30 5.28 13.88
C ASP A 47 -0.98 5.45 14.65
N VAL A 48 0.13 5.48 13.92
CA VAL A 48 1.49 5.56 14.46
C VAL A 48 2.13 6.87 14.00
N PRO A 49 2.84 7.61 14.88
CA PRO A 49 3.65 8.76 14.48
C PRO A 49 4.70 8.37 13.43
N LEU A 50 4.91 9.21 12.43
CA LEU A 50 5.92 8.91 11.42
C LEU A 50 7.34 8.93 11.96
N ASP A 51 7.61 9.67 13.03
CA ASP A 51 8.92 9.68 13.67
C ASP A 51 9.32 8.29 14.19
N ASP A 52 8.38 7.53 14.76
CA ASP A 52 8.62 6.15 15.22
C ASP A 52 8.93 5.22 14.03
N ILE A 53 8.23 5.41 12.91
CA ILE A 53 8.47 4.64 11.67
C ILE A 53 9.85 5.00 11.09
N GLU A 54 10.22 6.28 11.11
CA GLU A 54 11.53 6.75 10.64
C GLU A 54 12.67 6.14 11.46
N GLU A 55 12.53 6.09 12.79
CA GLU A 55 13.53 5.44 13.66
C GLU A 55 13.72 3.95 13.31
N GLU A 56 12.64 3.23 13.06
CA GLU A 56 12.73 1.82 12.66
C GLU A 56 13.36 1.64 11.27
N LEU A 57 13.07 2.55 10.33
CA LEU A 57 13.71 2.58 9.02
C LEU A 57 15.22 2.84 9.12
N ILE A 58 15.64 3.78 9.95
CA ILE A 58 17.06 4.07 10.21
C ILE A 58 17.77 2.86 10.79
N LYS A 59 17.14 2.16 11.75
CA LYS A 59 17.74 0.97 12.40
C LYS A 59 17.84 -0.24 11.47
N LYS A 60 16.88 -0.41 10.55
CA LYS A 60 16.71 -1.67 9.80
C LYS A 60 17.06 -1.57 8.33
N THR A 61 17.22 -0.36 7.78
CA THR A 61 17.50 -0.12 6.36
C THR A 61 18.72 0.77 6.17
N ASP A 62 19.07 1.04 4.94
CA ASP A 62 20.16 1.95 4.58
C ASP A 62 19.68 3.36 4.18
N ILE A 63 18.54 3.79 4.73
CA ILE A 63 17.92 5.08 4.43
C ILE A 63 18.86 6.28 4.61
N GLU A 64 19.81 6.21 5.55
CA GLU A 64 20.80 7.26 5.82
C GLU A 64 21.76 7.52 4.65
N LYS A 65 21.86 6.59 3.70
CA LYS A 65 22.58 6.81 2.44
C LYS A 65 21.87 7.82 1.53
N MET A 66 20.57 7.99 1.72
CA MET A 66 19.76 8.98 1.02
C MET A 66 19.78 10.34 1.76
N GLU A 67 19.25 11.37 1.12
CA GLU A 67 19.10 12.72 1.67
C GLU A 67 17.65 12.94 2.12
N LYS A 68 17.47 13.35 3.39
CA LYS A 68 16.14 13.74 3.91
C LYS A 68 15.68 15.03 3.26
N CYS A 69 14.49 15.01 2.70
CA CYS A 69 13.93 16.13 1.96
C CYS A 69 13.01 17.00 2.82
N THR A 70 13.00 18.28 2.53
CA THR A 70 12.16 19.29 3.16
C THR A 70 10.75 19.34 2.55
N ALA A 71 9.79 20.02 3.21
CA ALA A 71 8.45 20.26 2.67
C ALA A 71 8.47 21.01 1.32
N ARG A 72 9.44 21.90 1.13
CA ARG A 72 9.64 22.58 -0.16
C ARG A 72 10.01 21.57 -1.27
N GLN A 73 10.89 20.63 -0.98
CA GLN A 73 11.31 19.59 -1.90
C GLN A 73 10.18 18.57 -2.15
N LEU A 74 9.39 18.22 -1.14
CA LEU A 74 8.18 17.41 -1.30
C LEU A 74 7.23 18.05 -2.32
N LYS A 75 6.94 19.34 -2.18
CA LYS A 75 6.13 20.09 -3.15
C LYS A 75 6.80 20.15 -4.53
N GLN A 76 8.09 20.43 -4.59
CA GLN A 76 8.83 20.59 -5.84
C GLN A 76 8.90 19.30 -6.64
N PHE A 77 9.19 18.16 -6.01
CA PHE A 77 9.42 16.90 -6.71
C PHE A 77 8.16 16.04 -6.85
N MET A 78 7.29 16.03 -5.84
CA MET A 78 6.09 15.21 -5.81
C MET A 78 4.80 16.00 -6.13
N GLY A 79 4.84 17.34 -6.16
CA GLY A 79 3.64 18.15 -6.31
C GLY A 79 2.70 18.10 -5.10
N ILE A 80 3.16 17.56 -3.96
CA ILE A 80 2.34 17.39 -2.76
C ILE A 80 2.49 18.63 -1.87
N GLU A 81 1.38 19.30 -1.62
CA GLU A 81 1.33 20.45 -0.72
C GLU A 81 1.28 20.00 0.74
N GLN A 82 1.99 20.72 1.62
CA GLN A 82 2.00 20.44 3.06
C GLN A 82 0.61 20.52 3.70
N SER A 83 -0.30 21.30 3.12
CA SER A 83 -1.71 21.37 3.55
C SER A 83 -2.50 20.07 3.33
N MET A 84 -2.04 19.20 2.44
CA MET A 84 -2.70 17.93 2.11
C MET A 84 -2.29 16.80 3.08
N VAL A 85 -1.17 16.95 3.76
CA VAL A 85 -0.55 15.94 4.61
C VAL A 85 -0.56 16.36 6.08
N ASP A 86 -0.58 15.39 6.97
CA ASP A 86 -0.41 15.58 8.40
C ASP A 86 1.08 15.50 8.77
N GLU A 87 1.66 14.37 8.38
CA GLU A 87 3.07 14.07 8.57
C GLU A 87 3.63 13.50 7.26
N TYR A 88 4.95 13.60 7.05
CA TYR A 88 5.64 12.96 5.93
C TYR A 88 7.08 12.61 6.29
N ILE A 89 7.57 11.53 5.68
CA ILE A 89 8.98 11.15 5.58
C ILE A 89 9.31 11.13 4.11
N TYR A 90 10.29 11.90 3.67
CA TYR A 90 10.72 11.91 2.28
C TYR A 90 12.24 11.88 2.18
N TYR A 91 12.76 10.88 1.54
CA TYR A 91 14.18 10.71 1.24
C TYR A 91 14.37 10.49 -0.25
N LYS A 92 15.46 11.00 -0.78
CA LYS A 92 15.87 10.80 -2.17
C LYS A 92 17.36 10.52 -2.28
N SER A 93 17.79 9.94 -3.41
CA SER A 93 19.19 9.72 -3.70
C SER A 93 20.00 11.03 -3.62
N LYS A 94 21.22 10.94 -3.10
CA LYS A 94 22.23 12.01 -3.13
C LYS A 94 22.89 12.13 -4.51
N GLU A 95 22.76 11.10 -5.33
CA GLU A 95 23.37 11.06 -6.66
C GLU A 95 22.54 11.86 -7.67
N ALA A 96 23.20 12.57 -8.57
CA ALA A 96 22.54 13.43 -9.55
C ALA A 96 21.63 12.65 -10.53
N LEU A 97 21.98 11.40 -10.84
CA LEU A 97 21.19 10.50 -11.69
C LEU A 97 20.56 9.33 -10.91
N GLY A 98 20.58 9.40 -9.59
CA GLY A 98 19.92 8.43 -8.72
C GLY A 98 18.41 8.62 -8.73
N VAL A 99 17.70 7.50 -8.77
CA VAL A 99 16.21 7.46 -8.78
C VAL A 99 15.64 6.84 -7.50
N GLU A 100 16.51 6.49 -6.56
CA GLU A 100 16.10 5.94 -5.28
C GLU A 100 15.36 7.04 -4.48
N GLU A 101 14.13 6.73 -4.15
CA GLU A 101 13.24 7.59 -3.36
C GLU A 101 12.44 6.73 -2.36
N LEU A 102 12.23 7.27 -1.17
CA LEU A 102 11.27 6.77 -0.20
C LEU A 102 10.37 7.91 0.22
N LEU A 103 9.07 7.73 0.10
CA LEU A 103 8.06 8.64 0.61
C LEU A 103 7.04 7.88 1.45
N ILE A 104 6.84 8.32 2.68
CA ILE A 104 5.73 7.91 3.53
C ILE A 104 4.96 9.17 3.91
N VAL A 105 3.68 9.18 3.60
CA VAL A 105 2.78 10.31 3.89
C VAL A 105 1.62 9.81 4.71
N LYS A 106 1.32 10.52 5.79
CA LYS A 106 0.06 10.40 6.54
C LYS A 106 -0.84 11.56 6.16
N VAL A 107 -2.02 11.28 5.64
CA VAL A 107 -2.95 12.34 5.20
C VAL A 107 -3.89 12.76 6.32
N LYS A 108 -4.18 14.06 6.42
CA LYS A 108 -5.16 14.62 7.37
C LYS A 108 -6.58 14.10 7.12
N ASN A 109 -6.92 13.89 5.86
CA ASN A 109 -8.23 13.43 5.44
C ASN A 109 -8.07 12.33 4.39
N ARG A 110 -8.70 11.18 4.62
CA ARG A 110 -8.68 10.03 3.69
C ARG A 110 -9.14 10.40 2.27
N GLY A 111 -9.97 11.44 2.10
CA GLY A 111 -10.33 11.97 0.77
C GLY A 111 -9.14 12.50 -0.04
N LYS A 112 -8.00 12.79 0.59
CA LYS A 112 -6.76 13.22 -0.07
C LYS A 112 -5.85 12.08 -0.52
N LEU A 113 -6.10 10.85 -0.07
CA LEU A 113 -5.28 9.67 -0.40
C LEU A 113 -5.11 9.50 -1.91
N THR A 114 -6.21 9.56 -2.66
CA THR A 114 -6.16 9.39 -4.12
C THR A 114 -5.33 10.50 -4.79
N SER A 115 -5.49 11.74 -4.37
CA SER A 115 -4.71 12.86 -4.92
C SER A 115 -3.22 12.71 -4.64
N VAL A 116 -2.84 12.29 -3.41
CA VAL A 116 -1.44 12.03 -3.05
C VAL A 116 -0.88 10.83 -3.82
N GLN A 117 -1.64 9.75 -3.93
CA GLN A 117 -1.24 8.58 -4.72
C GLN A 117 -1.00 8.94 -6.18
N THR A 118 -1.93 9.66 -6.81
CA THR A 118 -1.78 10.12 -8.21
C THR A 118 -0.56 11.02 -8.38
N ALA A 119 -0.25 11.88 -7.41
CA ALA A 119 0.94 12.72 -7.46
C ALA A 119 2.23 11.86 -7.47
N VAL A 120 2.30 10.82 -6.64
CA VAL A 120 3.41 9.86 -6.63
C VAL A 120 3.51 9.08 -7.94
N GLU A 121 2.38 8.56 -8.46
CA GLU A 121 2.35 7.83 -9.73
C GLU A 121 2.81 8.71 -10.89
N ASN A 122 2.40 9.98 -10.93
CA ASN A 122 2.85 10.96 -11.92
C ASN A 122 4.36 11.23 -11.80
N ARG A 123 4.89 11.29 -10.57
CA ARG A 123 6.34 11.40 -10.34
C ARG A 123 7.08 10.23 -10.94
N VAL A 124 6.64 9.00 -10.67
CA VAL A 124 7.25 7.78 -11.22
C VAL A 124 7.20 7.79 -12.75
N ALA A 125 6.05 8.10 -13.33
CA ALA A 125 5.88 8.17 -14.78
C ALA A 125 6.82 9.21 -15.42
N SER A 126 6.88 10.42 -14.86
CA SER A 126 7.77 11.48 -15.34
C SER A 126 9.25 11.12 -15.25
N GLN A 127 9.64 10.37 -14.21
CA GLN A 127 11.01 9.87 -14.09
C GLN A 127 11.32 8.79 -15.12
N ILE A 128 10.38 7.87 -15.38
CA ILE A 128 10.53 6.86 -16.42
C ILE A 128 10.74 7.53 -17.78
N ASP A 129 9.88 8.48 -18.13
CA ASP A 129 9.97 9.23 -19.40
C ASP A 129 11.31 9.96 -19.51
N LEU A 130 11.79 10.56 -18.42
CA LEU A 130 13.08 11.26 -18.41
C LEU A 130 14.26 10.31 -18.70
N PHE A 131 14.26 9.11 -18.12
CA PHE A 131 15.37 8.17 -18.21
C PHE A 131 15.25 7.17 -19.38
N ASP A 132 14.13 7.14 -20.10
CA ASP A 132 13.80 6.10 -21.08
C ASP A 132 14.89 5.89 -22.15
N SER A 133 15.52 6.98 -22.62
CA SER A 133 16.50 6.91 -23.71
C SER A 133 17.94 6.64 -23.27
N TYR A 134 18.30 6.86 -21.99
CA TYR A 134 19.70 6.78 -21.54
C TYR A 134 19.93 6.09 -20.19
N GLY A 135 18.87 5.80 -19.44
CA GLY A 135 18.94 5.24 -18.09
C GLY A 135 18.22 3.90 -17.91
N PRO A 136 18.57 2.82 -18.66
CA PRO A 136 17.80 1.56 -18.58
C PRO A 136 17.77 0.93 -17.18
N LYS A 137 18.81 1.16 -16.36
CA LYS A 137 18.84 0.69 -14.96
C LYS A 137 17.87 1.50 -14.09
N GLN A 138 17.83 2.81 -14.27
CA GLN A 138 16.91 3.72 -13.59
C GLN A 138 15.45 3.38 -13.94
N VAL A 139 15.17 3.22 -15.24
CA VAL A 139 13.83 2.83 -15.72
C VAL A 139 13.40 1.50 -15.12
N LYS A 140 14.30 0.53 -15.00
CA LYS A 140 14.00 -0.75 -14.38
C LYS A 140 13.62 -0.57 -12.90
N LEU A 141 14.40 0.20 -12.12
CA LEU A 141 14.11 0.47 -10.70
C LEU A 141 12.78 1.21 -10.53
N LEU A 142 12.51 2.20 -11.38
CA LEU A 142 11.26 2.98 -11.35
C LEU A 142 10.04 2.11 -11.68
N LYS A 143 10.12 1.26 -12.70
CA LYS A 143 9.05 0.32 -13.06
C LYS A 143 8.78 -0.73 -11.98
N ASP A 144 9.80 -1.02 -11.17
CA ASP A 144 9.74 -1.97 -10.08
C ASP A 144 9.40 -1.30 -8.73
N SER A 145 9.08 -0.01 -8.71
CA SER A 145 8.74 0.73 -7.50
C SER A 145 7.45 0.23 -6.85
N ILE A 146 7.37 0.38 -5.52
CA ILE A 146 6.17 0.07 -4.75
C ILE A 146 5.42 1.36 -4.46
N VAL A 147 4.14 1.41 -4.82
CA VAL A 147 3.20 2.45 -4.38
C VAL A 147 2.03 1.76 -3.70
N MET A 148 1.84 2.02 -2.42
CA MET A 148 0.85 1.34 -1.60
C MET A 148 0.06 2.32 -0.74
N LYS A 149 -1.23 2.03 -0.59
CA LYS A 149 -2.15 2.73 0.32
C LYS A 149 -2.58 1.78 1.45
N LYS A 150 -2.41 2.21 2.71
CA LYS A 150 -2.89 1.45 3.88
C LYS A 150 -3.37 2.41 4.97
N GLY A 151 -4.64 2.31 5.36
CA GLY A 151 -5.26 3.23 6.31
C GLY A 151 -5.27 4.68 5.82
N SER A 152 -4.58 5.57 6.54
CA SER A 152 -4.35 6.97 6.19
C SER A 152 -3.00 7.23 5.55
N TYR A 153 -2.23 6.17 5.24
CA TYR A 153 -0.88 6.29 4.72
C TYR A 153 -0.81 6.00 3.21
N ILE A 154 0.11 6.71 2.56
CA ILE A 154 0.69 6.36 1.27
C ILE A 154 2.15 6.03 1.50
N PHE A 155 2.58 4.87 1.04
CA PHE A 155 3.96 4.43 1.00
C PHE A 155 4.41 4.35 -0.45
N TYR A 156 5.58 4.92 -0.76
CA TYR A 156 6.24 4.82 -2.04
C TYR A 156 7.72 4.55 -1.82
N CYS A 157 8.26 3.58 -2.53
CA CYS A 157 9.67 3.26 -2.50
C CYS A 157 10.18 2.84 -3.89
N THR A 158 11.20 3.52 -4.36
CA THR A 158 12.04 3.12 -5.49
C THR A 158 13.44 2.85 -4.95
N ASN A 159 13.79 1.59 -4.78
CA ASN A 159 15.08 1.16 -4.27
C ASN A 159 15.31 -0.32 -4.62
N ALA A 160 16.57 -0.74 -4.75
CA ALA A 160 16.92 -2.15 -4.96
C ALA A 160 16.47 -3.06 -3.80
N TYR A 161 16.36 -2.49 -2.60
CA TYR A 161 15.92 -3.19 -1.38
C TYR A 161 14.51 -2.75 -0.92
N LYS A 162 13.66 -2.31 -1.84
CA LYS A 162 12.33 -1.78 -1.57
C LYS A 162 11.46 -2.69 -0.68
N ASP A 163 11.56 -4.01 -0.86
CA ASP A 163 10.78 -5.00 -0.10
C ASP A 163 11.09 -4.92 1.40
N LYS A 164 12.35 -4.66 1.76
CA LYS A 164 12.74 -4.46 3.16
C LYS A 164 12.17 -3.17 3.75
N TYR A 165 12.15 -2.09 2.99
CA TYR A 165 11.50 -0.85 3.40
C TYR A 165 10.00 -1.04 3.59
N GLU A 166 9.36 -1.78 2.69
CA GLU A 166 7.93 -2.11 2.77
C GLU A 166 7.63 -2.97 4.00
N GLU A 167 8.46 -3.98 4.29
CA GLU A 167 8.34 -4.84 5.46
C GLU A 167 8.39 -4.01 6.75
N VAL A 168 9.43 -3.17 6.93
CA VAL A 168 9.57 -2.30 8.10
C VAL A 168 8.36 -1.38 8.27
N PHE A 169 7.86 -0.80 7.20
CA PHE A 169 6.66 0.02 7.22
C PHE A 169 5.42 -0.78 7.62
N LYS A 170 5.20 -1.96 7.02
CA LYS A 170 4.04 -2.82 7.31
C LYS A 170 4.01 -3.32 8.74
N ASP A 171 5.18 -3.60 9.32
CA ASP A 171 5.30 -4.08 10.69
C ASP A 171 5.00 -2.97 11.70
N ALA A 172 5.26 -1.71 11.33
CA ALA A 172 5.04 -0.57 12.21
C ALA A 172 3.56 -0.16 12.34
N ILE A 173 2.71 -0.41 11.29
CA ILE A 173 1.34 0.13 11.20
C ILE A 173 0.21 -0.89 11.35
#